data_ff7c43263e794900269b477f60d900ae
#
_entry.id   ff7c43263e794900269b477f60d900ae
#
_cell.length_a   1.000
_cell.length_b   1.000
_cell.length_c   1.000
_cell.angle_alpha   90.00
_cell.angle_beta   90.00
_cell.angle_gamma   90.00
#
_symmetry.space_group_name_H-M   'P 1'
#
loop_
_entity.id
_entity.type
_entity.pdbx_description
1 polymer ?
#
loop_
_entity_poly.entity_id
_entity_poly.type
_entity_poly.pdbx_seq_one_letter_code
_entity_poly.pdbx_strand_id
1 'polypeptide(L)'
;VDEGDAIKAGQVLGELDHKPYEIALMQAKAGVSVAQAQYDLMLAGYRDEEIAQAAAAVKQAQAAYDYAQNFYNRQQGLWKSRTISANDLENARSSRDQAQATLKSAQDKLRQYRSGNREQDIAQAKASLEQAQAQLAQAELNLQDSTLIAPSDGTLLTRAVEPGTVLNEGGTVFTVSLTRPVWVRAYVDERNLDQAQPGRKVLL
;
A
#
# COMPACT_ATOMS: atom_id res chain seq x y z
N VAL A 1 -17.04 25.18 -27.56
CA VAL A 1 -17.44 26.41 -26.86
C VAL A 1 -16.67 27.56 -27.49
N ASP A 2 -17.35 28.61 -27.89
CA ASP A 2 -16.77 29.76 -28.57
C ASP A 2 -16.80 31.02 -27.67
N GLU A 3 -16.03 32.04 -28.09
CA GLU A 3 -15.98 33.32 -27.37
C GLU A 3 -17.37 33.98 -27.32
N GLY A 4 -17.76 34.40 -26.13
CA GLY A 4 -19.09 34.97 -25.87
C GLY A 4 -20.15 33.98 -25.41
N ASP A 5 -19.84 32.68 -25.40
CA ASP A 5 -20.78 31.65 -24.93
C ASP A 5 -21.00 31.73 -23.43
N ALA A 6 -22.26 31.59 -23.01
CA ALA A 6 -22.60 31.39 -21.61
C ALA A 6 -22.29 29.95 -21.18
N ILE A 7 -21.50 29.79 -20.13
CA ILE A 7 -21.09 28.51 -19.59
C ILE A 7 -21.71 28.27 -18.21
N LYS A 8 -21.96 26.99 -17.90
CA LYS A 8 -22.48 26.56 -16.59
C LYS A 8 -21.40 25.81 -15.82
N ALA A 9 -21.45 25.89 -14.50
CA ALA A 9 -20.61 25.10 -13.62
C ALA A 9 -20.69 23.60 -13.99
N GLY A 10 -19.52 22.94 -14.11
CA GLY A 10 -19.42 21.53 -14.51
C GLY A 10 -19.53 21.26 -16.01
N GLN A 11 -19.73 22.28 -16.85
CA GLN A 11 -19.77 22.12 -18.32
C GLN A 11 -18.35 21.83 -18.84
N VAL A 12 -18.22 20.84 -19.73
CA VAL A 12 -16.95 20.54 -20.42
C VAL A 12 -16.62 21.64 -21.41
N LEU A 13 -15.47 22.25 -21.24
CA LEU A 13 -14.95 23.34 -22.10
C LEU A 13 -13.99 22.79 -23.16
N GLY A 14 -13.23 21.76 -22.84
CA GLY A 14 -12.26 21.13 -23.73
C GLY A 14 -11.77 19.82 -23.17
N GLU A 15 -11.15 19.01 -24.03
CA GLU A 15 -10.57 17.72 -23.67
C GLU A 15 -9.16 17.63 -24.25
N LEU A 16 -8.23 17.11 -23.42
CA LEU A 16 -6.91 16.73 -23.87
C LEU A 16 -6.94 15.32 -24.49
N ASP A 17 -5.89 14.89 -25.17
CA ASP A 17 -5.77 13.51 -25.60
C ASP A 17 -5.72 12.57 -24.36
N HIS A 18 -6.75 11.78 -24.16
CA HIS A 18 -6.90 10.88 -23.02
C HIS A 18 -5.99 9.64 -23.07
N LYS A 19 -5.52 9.24 -24.28
CA LYS A 19 -4.78 7.99 -24.45
C LYS A 19 -3.57 7.83 -23.55
N PRO A 20 -2.68 8.84 -23.38
CA PRO A 20 -1.55 8.74 -22.46
C PRO A 20 -1.99 8.51 -21.02
N TYR A 21 -3.06 9.18 -20.59
CA TYR A 21 -3.60 9.09 -19.22
C TYR A 21 -4.27 7.74 -18.97
N GLU A 22 -5.00 7.21 -19.96
CA GLU A 22 -5.61 5.87 -19.91
C GLU A 22 -4.53 4.77 -19.78
N ILE A 23 -3.43 4.89 -20.54
CA ILE A 23 -2.30 3.97 -20.45
C ILE A 23 -1.66 4.05 -19.07
N ALA A 24 -1.43 5.26 -18.53
CA ALA A 24 -0.88 5.46 -17.21
C ALA A 24 -1.81 4.88 -16.12
N LEU A 25 -3.11 5.05 -16.26
CA LEU A 25 -4.12 4.46 -15.38
C LEU A 25 -4.07 2.93 -15.42
N MET A 26 -3.97 2.34 -16.60
CA MET A 26 -3.86 0.89 -16.76
C MET A 26 -2.58 0.34 -16.11
N GLN A 27 -1.45 1.02 -16.27
CA GLN A 27 -0.19 0.67 -15.61
C GLN A 27 -0.30 0.76 -14.09
N ALA A 28 -0.91 1.83 -13.55
CA ALA A 28 -1.10 1.99 -12.12
C ALA A 28 -2.02 0.90 -11.54
N LYS A 29 -3.11 0.54 -12.24
CA LYS A 29 -3.99 -0.58 -11.86
C LYS A 29 -3.25 -1.92 -11.82
N ALA A 30 -2.42 -2.18 -12.81
CA ALA A 30 -1.58 -3.38 -12.83
C ALA A 30 -0.58 -3.39 -11.65
N GLY A 31 0.01 -2.23 -11.31
CA GLY A 31 0.89 -2.06 -10.16
C GLY A 31 0.18 -2.41 -8.83
N VAL A 32 -1.04 -1.93 -8.63
CA VAL A 32 -1.86 -2.27 -7.45
C VAL A 32 -2.12 -3.78 -7.40
N SER A 33 -2.47 -4.41 -8.53
CA SER A 33 -2.72 -5.86 -8.57
C SER A 33 -1.50 -6.68 -8.17
N VAL A 34 -0.30 -6.28 -8.61
CA VAL A 34 0.96 -6.93 -8.23
C VAL A 34 1.25 -6.75 -6.75
N ALA A 35 1.12 -5.52 -6.24
CA ALA A 35 1.36 -5.22 -4.82
C ALA A 35 0.34 -5.92 -3.91
N GLN A 36 -0.93 -6.02 -4.33
CA GLN A 36 -1.97 -6.74 -3.62
C GLN A 36 -1.64 -8.24 -3.54
N ALA A 37 -1.29 -8.85 -4.67
CA ALA A 37 -0.91 -10.27 -4.70
C ALA A 37 0.29 -10.58 -3.79
N GLN A 38 1.28 -9.66 -3.74
CA GLN A 38 2.42 -9.80 -2.85
C GLN A 38 2.02 -9.67 -1.37
N TYR A 39 1.14 -8.74 -1.05
CA TYR A 39 0.62 -8.59 0.31
C TYR A 39 -0.19 -9.82 0.75
N ASP A 40 -1.06 -10.32 -0.12
CA ASP A 40 -1.85 -11.54 0.15
C ASP A 40 -0.95 -12.76 0.35
N LEU A 41 0.13 -12.88 -0.45
CA LEU A 41 1.12 -13.94 -0.28
C LEU A 41 1.82 -13.85 1.10
N MET A 42 2.16 -12.64 1.55
CA MET A 42 2.75 -12.44 2.88
C MET A 42 1.77 -12.78 4.01
N LEU A 43 0.48 -12.45 3.84
CA LEU A 43 -0.56 -12.80 4.82
C LEU A 43 -0.85 -14.29 4.86
N ALA A 44 -0.87 -14.97 3.72
CA ALA A 44 -1.14 -16.39 3.63
C ALA A 44 -0.07 -17.24 4.35
N GLY A 45 1.17 -16.75 4.42
CA GLY A 45 2.26 -17.48 5.08
C GLY A 45 2.67 -18.75 4.37
N TYR A 46 3.01 -19.78 5.14
CA TYR A 46 3.42 -21.09 4.61
C TYR A 46 2.21 -21.95 4.26
N ARG A 47 2.36 -22.80 3.26
CA ARG A 47 1.30 -23.73 2.83
C ARG A 47 1.08 -24.84 3.85
N ASP A 48 -0.14 -25.35 3.91
CA ASP A 48 -0.51 -26.44 4.82
C ASP A 48 0.37 -27.68 4.63
N GLU A 49 0.81 -27.95 3.38
CA GLU A 49 1.70 -29.10 3.08
C GLU A 49 3.09 -28.90 3.69
N GLU A 50 3.62 -27.65 3.68
CA GLU A 50 4.93 -27.34 4.28
C GLU A 50 4.87 -27.47 5.80
N ILE A 51 3.78 -27.01 6.40
CA ILE A 51 3.50 -27.16 7.84
C ILE A 51 3.37 -28.66 8.20
N ALA A 52 2.66 -29.43 7.38
CA ALA A 52 2.49 -30.87 7.59
C ALA A 52 3.83 -31.62 7.47
N GLN A 53 4.67 -31.24 6.50
CA GLN A 53 6.01 -31.82 6.33
C GLN A 53 6.91 -31.49 7.54
N ALA A 54 6.89 -30.26 8.04
CA ALA A 54 7.63 -29.87 9.24
C ALA A 54 7.11 -30.62 10.48
N ALA A 55 5.79 -30.83 10.60
CA ALA A 55 5.21 -31.64 11.68
C ALA A 55 5.64 -33.11 11.62
N ALA A 56 5.72 -33.69 10.42
CA ALA A 56 6.24 -35.05 10.24
C ALA A 56 7.71 -35.16 10.64
N ALA A 57 8.54 -34.17 10.31
CA ALA A 57 9.94 -34.10 10.74
C ALA A 57 10.09 -34.04 12.28
N VAL A 58 9.22 -33.29 12.97
CA VAL A 58 9.16 -33.29 14.44
C VAL A 58 8.83 -34.67 14.98
N LYS A 59 7.84 -35.35 14.40
CA LYS A 59 7.45 -36.68 14.82
C LYS A 59 8.58 -37.71 14.66
N GLN A 60 9.33 -37.62 13.56
CA GLN A 60 10.50 -38.47 13.31
C GLN A 60 11.63 -38.20 14.33
N ALA A 61 11.94 -36.91 14.57
CA ALA A 61 12.97 -36.52 15.53
C ALA A 61 12.57 -36.90 16.97
N GLN A 62 11.29 -36.83 17.32
CA GLN A 62 10.77 -37.29 18.61
C GLN A 62 11.00 -38.77 18.81
N ALA A 63 10.67 -39.61 17.84
CA ALA A 63 10.89 -41.05 17.92
C ALA A 63 12.39 -41.38 18.09
N ALA A 64 13.27 -40.69 17.41
CA ALA A 64 14.73 -40.82 17.56
C ALA A 64 15.21 -40.44 18.96
N TYR A 65 14.69 -39.35 19.50
CA TYR A 65 15.00 -38.91 20.86
C TYR A 65 14.49 -39.91 21.90
N ASP A 66 13.26 -40.36 21.77
CA ASP A 66 12.69 -41.35 22.69
C ASP A 66 13.50 -42.66 22.73
N TYR A 67 13.95 -43.11 21.56
CA TYR A 67 14.86 -44.26 21.48
C TYR A 67 16.19 -43.99 22.19
N ALA A 68 16.85 -42.87 21.89
CA ALA A 68 18.13 -42.51 22.51
C ALA A 68 18.00 -42.29 24.02
N GLN A 69 16.92 -41.69 24.49
CA GLN A 69 16.63 -41.51 25.91
C GLN A 69 16.43 -42.85 26.64
N ASN A 70 15.67 -43.75 26.05
CA ASN A 70 15.46 -45.07 26.59
C ASN A 70 16.76 -45.88 26.62
N PHE A 71 17.57 -45.75 25.58
CA PHE A 71 18.90 -46.38 25.56
C PHE A 71 19.79 -45.83 26.67
N TYR A 72 19.89 -44.52 26.82
CA TYR A 72 20.67 -43.87 27.89
C TYR A 72 20.20 -44.33 29.28
N ASN A 73 18.90 -44.41 29.54
CA ASN A 73 18.31 -44.86 30.79
C ASN A 73 18.73 -46.30 31.12
N ARG A 74 18.75 -47.19 30.12
CA ARG A 74 19.23 -48.57 30.29
C ARG A 74 20.71 -48.60 30.60
N GLN A 75 21.55 -47.84 29.87
CA GLN A 75 23.00 -47.77 30.13
C GLN A 75 23.28 -47.19 31.52
N GLN A 76 22.52 -46.21 31.96
CA GLN A 76 22.66 -45.65 33.32
C GLN A 76 22.35 -46.70 34.40
N GLY A 77 21.38 -47.56 34.18
CA GLY A 77 21.11 -48.73 35.08
C GLY A 77 22.26 -49.71 35.11
N LEU A 78 22.79 -50.10 33.96
CA LEU A 78 23.95 -51.00 33.84
C LEU A 78 25.22 -50.43 34.44
N TRP A 79 25.44 -49.11 34.32
CA TRP A 79 26.56 -48.41 34.97
C TRP A 79 26.46 -48.52 36.50
N LYS A 80 25.30 -48.32 37.07
CA LYS A 80 25.09 -48.47 38.53
C LYS A 80 25.42 -49.87 39.03
N SER A 81 25.18 -50.90 38.22
CA SER A 81 25.57 -52.27 38.51
C SER A 81 27.01 -52.62 38.10
N ARG A 82 27.81 -51.61 37.66
CA ARG A 82 29.17 -51.77 37.18
C ARG A 82 29.37 -52.75 36.03
N THR A 83 28.36 -52.88 35.16
CA THR A 83 28.36 -53.83 34.05
C THR A 83 28.93 -53.24 32.75
N ILE A 84 28.99 -51.92 32.64
CA ILE A 84 29.51 -51.22 31.47
C ILE A 84 30.64 -50.23 31.84
N SER A 85 31.37 -49.76 30.81
CA SER A 85 32.43 -48.74 30.97
C SER A 85 31.86 -47.33 31.11
N ALA A 86 32.61 -46.41 31.66
CA ALA A 86 32.26 -44.99 31.69
C ALA A 86 32.07 -44.41 30.27
N ASN A 87 32.90 -44.91 29.33
CA ASN A 87 32.84 -44.49 27.92
C ASN A 87 31.51 -44.89 27.25
N ASP A 88 30.97 -46.08 27.56
CA ASP A 88 29.68 -46.53 27.02
C ASP A 88 28.55 -45.64 27.52
N LEU A 89 28.55 -45.25 28.79
CA LEU A 89 27.54 -44.33 29.34
C LEU A 89 27.66 -42.95 28.71
N GLU A 90 28.87 -42.43 28.52
CA GLU A 90 29.09 -41.13 27.91
C GLU A 90 28.67 -41.11 26.42
N ASN A 91 28.93 -42.19 25.66
CA ASN A 91 28.46 -42.36 24.31
C ASN A 91 26.92 -42.38 24.22
N ALA A 92 26.26 -43.05 25.15
CA ALA A 92 24.80 -43.06 25.21
C ALA A 92 24.23 -41.68 25.55
N ARG A 93 24.88 -40.97 26.45
CA ARG A 93 24.53 -39.58 26.80
C ARG A 93 24.67 -38.64 25.61
N SER A 94 25.82 -38.68 24.92
CA SER A 94 26.10 -37.89 23.74
C SER A 94 25.05 -38.12 22.62
N SER A 95 24.72 -39.38 22.38
CA SER A 95 23.68 -39.74 21.38
C SER A 95 22.31 -39.20 21.75
N ARG A 96 21.92 -39.26 23.04
CA ARG A 96 20.66 -38.66 23.52
C ARG A 96 20.67 -37.14 23.35
N ASP A 97 21.76 -36.47 23.73
CA ASP A 97 21.87 -35.00 23.65
C ASP A 97 21.83 -34.52 22.20
N GLN A 98 22.44 -35.27 21.27
CA GLN A 98 22.38 -35.01 19.84
C GLN A 98 20.95 -35.17 19.30
N ALA A 99 20.25 -36.23 19.69
CA ALA A 99 18.85 -36.46 19.29
C ALA A 99 17.91 -35.36 19.85
N GLN A 100 18.19 -34.92 21.09
CA GLN A 100 17.45 -33.82 21.72
C GLN A 100 17.64 -32.48 20.95
N ALA A 101 18.87 -32.17 20.55
CA ALA A 101 19.15 -30.99 19.75
C ALA A 101 18.46 -31.02 18.39
N THR A 102 18.45 -32.19 17.74
CA THR A 102 17.73 -32.41 16.47
C THR A 102 16.23 -32.20 16.63
N LEU A 103 15.64 -32.78 17.68
CA LEU A 103 14.20 -32.59 18.00
C LEU A 103 13.87 -31.11 18.21
N LYS A 104 14.69 -30.41 19.00
CA LYS A 104 14.49 -28.99 19.26
C LYS A 104 14.55 -28.17 17.97
N SER A 105 15.52 -28.43 17.10
CA SER A 105 15.64 -27.77 15.79
C SER A 105 14.40 -27.98 14.91
N ALA A 106 13.89 -29.23 14.86
CA ALA A 106 12.65 -29.54 14.12
C ALA A 106 11.42 -28.84 14.71
N GLN A 107 11.30 -28.77 16.03
CA GLN A 107 10.22 -28.05 16.72
C GLN A 107 10.29 -26.54 16.46
N ASP A 108 11.47 -25.94 16.46
CA ASP A 108 11.67 -24.51 16.20
C ASP A 108 11.29 -24.19 14.75
N LYS A 109 11.63 -25.07 13.79
CA LYS A 109 11.24 -24.93 12.39
C LYS A 109 9.72 -25.03 12.20
N LEU A 110 9.07 -26.00 12.85
CA LEU A 110 7.60 -26.10 12.80
C LEU A 110 6.93 -24.86 13.41
N ARG A 111 7.47 -24.33 14.50
CA ARG A 111 6.98 -23.09 15.12
C ARG A 111 7.11 -21.91 14.18
N GLN A 112 8.25 -21.76 13.51
CA GLN A 112 8.48 -20.72 12.50
C GLN A 112 7.43 -20.81 11.37
N TYR A 113 7.16 -22.01 10.86
CA TYR A 113 6.18 -22.17 9.77
C TYR A 113 4.76 -21.85 10.23
N ARG A 114 4.38 -22.23 11.46
CA ARG A 114 3.07 -21.92 12.03
C ARG A 114 2.88 -20.44 12.39
N SER A 115 3.94 -19.74 12.77
CA SER A 115 3.86 -18.31 13.06
C SER A 115 3.69 -17.45 11.81
N GLY A 116 3.93 -17.99 10.61
CA GLY A 116 3.84 -17.27 9.36
C GLY A 116 5.01 -16.33 9.13
N ASN A 117 4.81 -15.35 8.26
CA ASN A 117 5.79 -14.31 7.97
C ASN A 117 5.92 -13.33 9.14
N ARG A 118 7.03 -12.62 9.20
CA ARG A 118 7.25 -11.62 10.24
C ARG A 118 6.31 -10.43 10.05
N GLU A 119 5.86 -9.83 11.13
CA GLU A 119 5.01 -8.64 11.09
C GLU A 119 5.63 -7.50 10.27
N GLN A 120 6.98 -7.35 10.34
CA GLN A 120 7.69 -6.35 9.58
C GLN A 120 7.63 -6.59 8.06
N ASP A 121 7.72 -7.85 7.62
CA ASP A 121 7.64 -8.22 6.21
C ASP A 121 6.22 -7.98 5.67
N ILE A 122 5.21 -8.30 6.46
CA ILE A 122 3.80 -8.01 6.17
C ILE A 122 3.57 -6.49 6.11
N ALA A 123 4.10 -5.73 7.07
CA ALA A 123 3.97 -4.28 7.11
C ALA A 123 4.65 -3.62 5.90
N GLN A 124 5.81 -4.13 5.47
CA GLN A 124 6.49 -3.65 4.27
C GLN A 124 5.68 -3.93 3.00
N ALA A 125 5.11 -5.12 2.85
CA ALA A 125 4.25 -5.45 1.72
C ALA A 125 2.99 -4.57 1.70
N LYS A 126 2.40 -4.30 2.86
CA LYS A 126 1.28 -3.37 3.03
C LYS A 126 1.63 -1.95 2.59
N ALA A 127 2.78 -1.43 3.04
CA ALA A 127 3.25 -0.10 2.65
C ALA A 127 3.47 0.00 1.12
N SER A 128 3.99 -1.06 0.49
CA SER A 128 4.12 -1.13 -0.97
C SER A 128 2.77 -1.11 -1.68
N LEU A 129 1.76 -1.76 -1.12
CA LEU A 129 0.38 -1.71 -1.64
C LEU A 129 -0.19 -0.29 -1.52
N GLU A 130 -0.05 0.35 -0.36
CA GLU A 130 -0.50 1.73 -0.14
C GLU A 130 0.17 2.71 -1.11
N GLN A 131 1.46 2.53 -1.38
CA GLN A 131 2.19 3.31 -2.38
C GLN A 131 1.62 3.12 -3.80
N ALA A 132 1.33 1.88 -4.20
CA ALA A 132 0.74 1.58 -5.50
C ALA A 132 -0.69 2.17 -5.61
N GLN A 133 -1.47 2.15 -4.54
CA GLN A 133 -2.80 2.78 -4.47
C GLN A 133 -2.71 4.30 -4.62
N ALA A 134 -1.71 4.94 -4.01
CA ALA A 134 -1.50 6.37 -4.18
C ALA A 134 -1.13 6.72 -5.64
N GLN A 135 -0.32 5.89 -6.30
CA GLN A 135 -0.01 6.06 -7.72
C GLN A 135 -1.25 5.89 -8.61
N LEU A 136 -2.13 4.94 -8.27
CA LEU A 136 -3.41 4.77 -8.95
C LEU A 136 -4.29 6.01 -8.80
N ALA A 137 -4.45 6.52 -7.58
CA ALA A 137 -5.22 7.74 -7.33
C ALA A 137 -4.68 8.95 -8.09
N GLN A 138 -3.35 9.08 -8.21
CA GLN A 138 -2.73 10.13 -9.01
C GLN A 138 -3.04 9.97 -10.51
N ALA A 139 -2.99 8.73 -11.03
CA ALA A 139 -3.32 8.46 -12.43
C ALA A 139 -4.81 8.71 -12.75
N GLU A 140 -5.70 8.40 -11.80
CA GLU A 140 -7.13 8.71 -11.90
C GLU A 140 -7.38 10.22 -11.92
N LEU A 141 -6.71 10.97 -11.04
CA LEU A 141 -6.79 12.43 -11.00
C LEU A 141 -6.27 13.04 -12.31
N ASN A 142 -5.13 12.60 -12.81
CA ASN A 142 -4.57 13.08 -14.06
C ASN A 142 -5.51 12.82 -15.26
N LEU A 143 -6.19 11.67 -15.27
CA LEU A 143 -7.20 11.38 -16.30
C LEU A 143 -8.42 12.29 -16.14
N GLN A 144 -8.86 12.56 -14.93
CA GLN A 144 -9.96 13.50 -14.67
C GLN A 144 -9.58 14.92 -15.09
N ASP A 145 -8.36 15.35 -14.76
CA ASP A 145 -7.86 16.69 -15.09
C ASP A 145 -7.59 16.88 -16.60
N SER A 146 -7.53 15.79 -17.38
CA SER A 146 -7.43 15.88 -18.84
C SER A 146 -8.72 16.39 -19.50
N THR A 147 -9.84 16.47 -18.74
CA THR A 147 -11.10 17.09 -19.15
C THR A 147 -11.24 18.46 -18.46
N LEU A 148 -11.20 19.52 -19.24
CA LEU A 148 -11.37 20.87 -18.72
C LEU A 148 -12.84 21.17 -18.47
N ILE A 149 -13.22 21.40 -17.22
CA ILE A 149 -14.57 21.75 -16.81
C ILE A 149 -14.66 23.17 -16.28
N ALA A 150 -15.79 23.83 -16.51
CA ALA A 150 -16.05 25.15 -15.97
C ALA A 150 -16.22 25.11 -14.43
N PRO A 151 -15.46 25.91 -13.65
CA PRO A 151 -15.54 25.91 -12.19
C PRO A 151 -16.83 26.56 -11.66
N SER A 152 -17.45 27.44 -12.43
CA SER A 152 -18.68 28.16 -12.07
C SER A 152 -19.40 28.70 -13.30
N ASP A 153 -20.63 29.25 -13.09
CA ASP A 153 -21.37 29.92 -14.14
C ASP A 153 -20.64 31.20 -14.57
N GLY A 154 -20.59 31.43 -15.87
CA GLY A 154 -19.89 32.57 -16.43
C GLY A 154 -20.08 32.73 -17.93
N THR A 155 -19.27 33.60 -18.52
CA THR A 155 -19.20 33.80 -19.97
C THR A 155 -17.75 33.60 -20.42
N LEU A 156 -17.52 32.87 -21.50
CA LEU A 156 -16.22 32.68 -22.09
C LEU A 156 -15.74 33.97 -22.74
N LEU A 157 -14.65 34.57 -22.26
CA LEU A 157 -14.12 35.81 -22.81
C LEU A 157 -13.17 35.54 -23.98
N THR A 158 -12.24 34.61 -23.80
CA THR A 158 -11.19 34.35 -24.79
C THR A 158 -10.84 32.89 -24.83
N ARG A 159 -10.71 32.35 -26.04
CA ARG A 159 -10.13 31.05 -26.32
C ARG A 159 -8.69 31.23 -26.77
N ALA A 160 -7.74 31.02 -25.86
CA ALA A 160 -6.33 31.26 -26.13
C ALA A 160 -5.67 30.18 -27.00
N VAL A 161 -6.33 29.04 -27.20
CA VAL A 161 -5.74 27.88 -27.87
C VAL A 161 -6.76 27.21 -28.80
N GLU A 162 -6.28 26.84 -30.01
CA GLU A 162 -7.10 26.12 -31.00
C GLU A 162 -7.01 24.60 -30.81
N PRO A 163 -8.07 23.84 -31.24
CA PRO A 163 -8.02 22.39 -31.26
C PRO A 163 -6.82 21.85 -32.04
N GLY A 164 -6.11 20.87 -31.47
CA GLY A 164 -4.91 20.28 -32.07
C GLY A 164 -3.59 20.97 -31.69
N THR A 165 -3.64 22.01 -30.87
CA THR A 165 -2.43 22.65 -30.35
C THR A 165 -1.83 21.86 -29.20
N VAL A 166 -0.50 21.77 -29.17
CA VAL A 166 0.23 21.18 -28.04
C VAL A 166 0.29 22.20 -26.89
N LEU A 167 -0.17 21.78 -25.71
CA LEU A 167 -0.19 22.60 -24.51
C LEU A 167 0.98 22.25 -23.60
N ASN A 168 1.56 23.29 -23.00
CA ASN A 168 2.51 23.15 -21.90
C ASN A 168 1.75 23.23 -20.56
N GLU A 169 2.29 22.61 -19.53
CA GLU A 169 1.76 22.74 -18.16
C GLU A 169 1.67 24.21 -17.74
N GLY A 170 0.51 24.60 -17.18
CA GLY A 170 0.25 25.97 -16.77
C GLY A 170 -0.13 26.93 -17.91
N GLY A 171 -0.26 26.46 -19.14
CA GLY A 171 -0.74 27.27 -20.27
C GLY A 171 -2.21 27.67 -20.10
N THR A 172 -2.53 28.95 -20.40
CA THR A 172 -3.93 29.42 -20.40
C THR A 172 -4.65 28.88 -21.62
N VAL A 173 -5.76 28.19 -21.42
CA VAL A 173 -6.61 27.64 -22.48
C VAL A 173 -7.85 28.53 -22.72
N PHE A 174 -8.55 28.87 -21.64
CA PHE A 174 -9.74 29.71 -21.64
C PHE A 174 -9.65 30.79 -20.60
N THR A 175 -10.21 31.95 -20.90
CA THR A 175 -10.47 33.01 -19.93
C THR A 175 -11.97 33.13 -19.73
N VAL A 176 -12.42 32.99 -18.47
CA VAL A 176 -13.84 33.01 -18.12
C VAL A 176 -14.14 34.20 -17.22
N SER A 177 -15.17 34.96 -17.56
CA SER A 177 -15.75 35.96 -16.68
C SER A 177 -16.82 35.32 -15.82
N LEU A 178 -16.67 35.31 -14.52
CA LEU A 178 -17.60 34.73 -13.58
C LEU A 178 -18.82 35.63 -13.37
N THR A 179 -20.01 35.05 -13.39
CA THR A 179 -21.25 35.83 -13.14
C THR A 179 -21.44 36.08 -11.63
N ARG A 180 -20.84 35.28 -10.76
CA ARG A 180 -20.85 35.39 -9.29
C ARG A 180 -19.59 34.76 -8.69
N PRO A 181 -18.98 35.33 -7.60
CA PRO A 181 -19.33 36.61 -6.99
C PRO A 181 -18.75 37.81 -7.77
N VAL A 182 -19.49 38.91 -7.83
CA VAL A 182 -19.04 40.16 -8.42
C VAL A 182 -18.56 41.08 -7.28
N TRP A 183 -17.33 41.58 -7.44
CA TRP A 183 -16.73 42.51 -6.48
C TRP A 183 -16.78 43.90 -7.04
N VAL A 184 -17.40 44.82 -6.31
CA VAL A 184 -17.39 46.26 -6.65
C VAL A 184 -16.45 46.98 -5.70
N ARG A 185 -15.45 47.70 -6.25
CA ARG A 185 -14.61 48.61 -5.47
C ARG A 185 -15.21 49.99 -5.55
N ALA A 186 -15.77 50.50 -4.47
CA ALA A 186 -16.21 51.86 -4.35
C ALA A 186 -15.13 52.66 -3.63
N TYR A 187 -14.74 53.79 -4.21
CA TYR A 187 -13.84 54.75 -3.57
C TYR A 187 -14.69 55.81 -2.90
N VAL A 188 -14.46 56.02 -1.60
CA VAL A 188 -15.18 57.00 -0.81
C VAL A 188 -14.22 58.15 -0.46
N ASP A 189 -14.67 59.40 -0.68
CA ASP A 189 -13.93 60.59 -0.28
C ASP A 189 -13.76 60.66 1.24
N GLU A 190 -12.64 61.18 1.71
CA GLU A 190 -12.28 61.30 3.12
C GLU A 190 -13.39 61.97 3.98
N ARG A 191 -14.17 62.88 3.36
CA ARG A 191 -15.29 63.57 3.98
C ARG A 191 -16.50 62.65 4.29
N ASN A 192 -16.60 61.51 3.64
CA ASN A 192 -17.72 60.57 3.77
C ASN A 192 -17.27 59.25 4.42
N LEU A 193 -16.09 59.18 4.99
CA LEU A 193 -15.51 57.96 5.58
C LEU A 193 -16.37 57.45 6.75
N ASP A 194 -16.98 58.35 7.52
CA ASP A 194 -17.88 57.98 8.64
C ASP A 194 -19.14 57.24 8.20
N GLN A 195 -19.49 57.33 6.93
CA GLN A 195 -20.64 56.63 6.35
C GLN A 195 -20.28 55.25 5.77
N ALA A 196 -18.99 54.96 5.56
CA ALA A 196 -18.50 53.70 5.01
C ALA A 196 -18.30 52.62 6.11
N GLN A 197 -19.38 52.18 6.73
CA GLN A 197 -19.35 51.11 7.74
C GLN A 197 -19.68 49.76 7.15
N PRO A 198 -19.06 48.63 7.63
CA PRO A 198 -19.38 47.28 7.21
C PRO A 198 -20.86 46.98 7.41
N GLY A 199 -21.53 46.44 6.37
CA GLY A 199 -22.95 46.09 6.41
C GLY A 199 -23.93 47.18 5.95
N ARG A 200 -23.47 48.37 5.58
CA ARG A 200 -24.35 49.45 5.05
C ARG A 200 -24.72 49.15 3.61
N LYS A 201 -26.01 49.33 3.28
CA LYS A 201 -26.50 49.20 1.90
C LYS A 201 -26.01 50.34 1.03
N VAL A 202 -25.38 50.01 -0.07
CA VAL A 202 -24.95 50.95 -1.12
C VAL A 202 -25.83 50.76 -2.34
N LEU A 203 -26.42 51.81 -2.87
CA LEU A 203 -27.07 51.77 -4.21
C LEU A 203 -25.98 51.94 -5.25
N LEU A 204 -25.87 50.97 -6.16
CA LEU A 204 -24.98 50.94 -7.31
C LEU A 204 -25.74 51.34 -8.58
#